data_43764e1de2a35c24e997feffd3493bf8
#
_entry.id   43764e1de2a35c24e997feffd3493bf8
#
_cell.length_a   1.000
_cell.length_b   1.000
_cell.length_c   1.000
_cell.angle_alpha   90.00
_cell.angle_beta   90.00
_cell.angle_gamma   90.00
#
_symmetry.space_group_name_H-M   'P 1'
#
loop_
_entity.id
_entity.type
_entity.pdbx_description
1 polymer ?
#
loop_
_entity_poly.entity_id
_entity_poly.type
_entity_poly.pdbx_seq_one_letter_code
_entity_poly.pdbx_strand_id
1 'polypeptide(L)'
;MHTLITRRILLLAAVLVVFSSSLVVAQGTTEWLTLGGDYAHTRSTLADEITAENFAELDVAWEWDGASFGAVSGRSTPSLIDGKLYTVAGNKRYVIALDPKTGETIWSYREPDTPRGEYSMRADYGKGVGYAKIDGRGVIYIISPGFFLTALDAETGVPIEGFGRPVPIDGFPQTGVVDLLADLGHPYDPYEGLPLETGYITSSSPPLVVNDVIIVGNSAEQGYHQSRIENVPGDILAYDARTGALKWKFNVIPQPGEYGHETWENDAWEWTGDVSSWAPLSADPENNLVFIPTNSATIDYYGGFRPGDNLYGASIIALDTRTGERAWHFQMVHHEVWNFDNPTAPVLLDLNMPGRGSVPAVMQVTKQSWVYAFDRITGEPLWPIVERPVPASIVPGEVLSPTQPHVTKPAPYDIQGITIDDLADFTPEIRRQAIEALADYQMGPLFNPPIHAGNSTGKFAAMNCPGGGG
;
A
#
# COMPACT_ATOMS: atom_id res chain seq x y z
N MET A 1 -65.94 66.77 -20.51
CA MET A 1 -66.20 65.31 -20.49
C MET A 1 -64.83 64.60 -20.34
N HIS A 2 -64.65 63.99 -19.22
CA HIS A 2 -63.32 63.47 -18.77
C HIS A 2 -63.01 62.11 -19.39
N THR A 3 -61.78 61.99 -19.89
CA THR A 3 -61.24 60.70 -20.31
C THR A 3 -60.02 60.39 -19.38
N LEU A 4 -60.19 59.37 -18.52
CA LEU A 4 -59.18 58.87 -17.63
C LEU A 4 -58.21 57.95 -18.42
N ILE A 5 -56.90 58.29 -18.39
CA ILE A 5 -55.81 57.45 -18.90
C ILE A 5 -55.28 56.63 -17.74
N THR A 6 -55.50 55.32 -17.76
CA THR A 6 -54.94 54.37 -16.79
C THR A 6 -53.53 53.94 -17.27
N ARG A 7 -52.49 54.36 -16.57
CA ARG A 7 -51.10 53.84 -16.77
C ARG A 7 -50.98 52.52 -16.04
N ARG A 8 -50.74 51.45 -16.79
CA ARG A 8 -50.27 50.17 -16.21
C ARG A 8 -48.76 50.22 -16.05
N ILE A 9 -48.32 50.17 -14.79
CA ILE A 9 -46.92 49.98 -14.43
C ILE A 9 -46.65 48.47 -14.43
N LEU A 10 -45.82 47.96 -15.34
CA LEU A 10 -45.27 46.63 -15.30
C LEU A 10 -44.09 46.63 -14.31
N LEU A 11 -44.23 45.96 -13.18
CA LEU A 11 -43.10 45.62 -12.30
C LEU A 11 -42.44 44.35 -12.87
N LEU A 12 -41.24 44.51 -13.42
CA LEU A 12 -40.31 43.38 -13.68
C LEU A 12 -39.66 43.03 -12.37
N ALA A 13 -40.05 41.91 -11.73
CA ALA A 13 -39.34 41.31 -10.66
C ALA A 13 -38.16 40.49 -11.25
N ALA A 14 -36.95 41.01 -11.18
CA ALA A 14 -35.73 40.27 -11.47
C ALA A 14 -35.44 39.35 -10.29
N VAL A 15 -35.66 38.03 -10.46
CA VAL A 15 -35.28 37.02 -9.53
C VAL A 15 -33.74 36.81 -9.70
N LEU A 16 -32.97 37.38 -8.80
CA LEU A 16 -31.54 37.09 -8.69
C LEU A 16 -31.40 35.70 -8.06
N VAL A 17 -31.16 34.69 -8.88
CA VAL A 17 -30.72 33.38 -8.40
C VAL A 17 -29.25 33.51 -8.05
N VAL A 18 -28.98 33.73 -6.76
CA VAL A 18 -27.62 33.62 -6.20
C VAL A 18 -27.31 32.13 -6.14
N PHE A 19 -26.53 31.63 -7.10
CA PHE A 19 -25.84 30.37 -6.95
C PHE A 19 -24.79 30.55 -5.85
N SER A 20 -25.14 30.19 -4.64
CA SER A 20 -24.15 29.92 -3.60
C SER A 20 -23.42 28.65 -4.03
N SER A 21 -22.29 28.80 -4.71
CA SER A 21 -21.31 27.74 -4.80
C SER A 21 -20.83 27.52 -3.36
N SER A 22 -21.42 26.55 -2.69
CA SER A 22 -20.86 25.99 -1.47
C SER A 22 -19.50 25.42 -1.87
N LEU A 23 -18.45 26.13 -1.55
CA LEU A 23 -17.15 25.51 -1.39
C LEU A 23 -17.38 24.40 -0.35
N VAL A 24 -17.47 23.16 -0.79
CA VAL A 24 -17.30 22.01 0.08
C VAL A 24 -15.82 22.04 0.47
N VAL A 25 -15.51 22.87 1.46
CA VAL A 25 -14.30 22.65 2.26
C VAL A 25 -14.53 21.28 2.86
N ALA A 26 -13.73 20.31 2.47
CA ALA A 26 -13.69 19.04 3.17
C ALA A 26 -13.61 19.39 4.67
N GLN A 27 -14.65 19.07 5.44
CA GLN A 27 -14.61 19.23 6.88
C GLN A 27 -13.59 18.21 7.35
N GLY A 28 -12.34 18.66 7.51
CA GLY A 28 -11.32 17.87 8.14
C GLY A 28 -11.85 17.48 9.51
N THR A 29 -11.69 16.24 9.82
CA THR A 29 -12.07 15.70 11.13
C THR A 29 -10.85 15.76 12.04
N THR A 30 -11.05 15.84 13.34
CA THR A 30 -9.99 15.61 14.33
C THR A 30 -9.73 14.11 14.53
N GLU A 31 -10.55 13.25 13.93
CA GLU A 31 -10.37 11.80 13.93
C GLU A 31 -9.30 11.38 12.94
N TRP A 32 -8.68 10.22 13.21
CA TRP A 32 -7.67 9.59 12.37
C TRP A 32 -8.17 8.21 11.96
N LEU A 33 -8.99 8.16 10.89
CA LEU A 33 -9.80 6.99 10.53
C LEU A 33 -9.01 5.89 9.83
N THR A 34 -7.96 6.25 9.11
CA THR A 34 -7.11 5.32 8.36
C THR A 34 -5.66 5.49 8.75
N LEU A 35 -4.79 4.63 8.28
CA LEU A 35 -3.35 4.73 8.50
C LEU A 35 -2.77 6.10 8.07
N GLY A 36 -3.34 6.72 7.05
CA GLY A 36 -2.95 8.05 6.55
C GLY A 36 -3.80 9.21 7.08
N GLY A 37 -4.69 8.96 8.04
CA GLY A 37 -5.67 9.93 8.56
C GLY A 37 -6.97 9.90 7.78
N ASP A 38 -6.89 9.91 6.46
CA ASP A 38 -8.01 9.86 5.53
C ASP A 38 -7.73 8.87 4.38
N TYR A 39 -8.69 8.70 3.46
CA TYR A 39 -8.55 7.83 2.28
C TYR A 39 -7.52 8.33 1.27
N ALA A 40 -7.22 9.63 1.28
CA ALA A 40 -6.24 10.26 0.41
C ALA A 40 -4.80 10.17 0.94
N HIS A 41 -4.60 9.68 2.16
CA HIS A 41 -3.32 9.64 2.87
C HIS A 41 -2.65 11.01 3.00
N THR A 42 -3.43 12.05 3.26
CA THR A 42 -2.92 13.43 3.38
C THR A 42 -2.05 13.63 4.61
N ARG A 43 -2.19 12.79 5.64
CA ARG A 43 -1.53 12.91 6.95
C ARG A 43 -1.72 14.29 7.57
N SER A 44 -2.89 14.86 7.36
CA SER A 44 -3.29 16.18 7.82
C SER A 44 -4.47 16.09 8.78
N THR A 45 -4.51 16.99 9.75
CA THR A 45 -5.61 17.15 10.70
C THR A 45 -6.00 18.61 10.78
N LEU A 46 -7.24 18.89 11.20
CA LEU A 46 -7.69 20.26 11.54
C LEU A 46 -7.45 20.61 13.01
N ALA A 47 -6.89 19.69 13.81
CA ALA A 47 -6.47 20.04 15.17
C ALA A 47 -5.41 21.13 15.12
N ASP A 48 -5.65 22.26 15.80
CA ASP A 48 -4.83 23.46 15.76
C ASP A 48 -4.36 23.92 17.15
N GLU A 49 -4.57 23.09 18.17
CA GLU A 49 -4.16 23.39 19.55
C GLU A 49 -2.64 23.39 19.73
N ILE A 50 -1.91 22.65 18.90
CA ILE A 50 -0.44 22.63 18.91
C ILE A 50 0.06 23.57 17.83
N THR A 51 0.77 24.62 18.26
CA THR A 51 1.32 25.66 17.40
C THR A 51 2.84 25.77 17.55
N ALA A 52 3.50 26.55 16.69
CA ALA A 52 4.92 26.83 16.82
C ALA A 52 5.27 27.52 18.16
N GLU A 53 4.35 28.30 18.70
CA GLU A 53 4.54 29.05 19.93
C GLU A 53 4.48 28.15 21.16
N ASN A 54 3.61 27.13 21.19
CA ASN A 54 3.43 26.29 22.37
C ASN A 54 4.08 24.90 22.23
N PHE A 55 4.67 24.58 21.09
CA PHE A 55 5.30 23.26 20.85
C PHE A 55 6.35 22.89 21.91
N ALA A 56 7.15 23.88 22.37
CA ALA A 56 8.18 23.66 23.37
C ALA A 56 7.62 23.46 24.80
N GLU A 57 6.31 23.67 25.01
CA GLU A 57 5.63 23.51 26.30
C GLU A 57 4.95 22.13 26.43
N LEU A 58 5.03 21.32 25.37
CA LEU A 58 4.47 19.96 25.38
C LEU A 58 5.21 19.07 26.38
N ASP A 59 4.44 18.28 27.10
CA ASP A 59 4.96 17.27 28.02
C ASP A 59 4.26 15.93 27.73
N VAL A 60 4.88 14.81 28.17
CA VAL A 60 4.33 13.47 28.02
C VAL A 60 3.13 13.31 28.96
N ALA A 61 1.93 13.13 28.40
CA ALA A 61 0.71 12.94 29.19
C ALA A 61 0.66 11.53 29.81
N TRP A 62 1.05 10.52 29.06
CA TRP A 62 1.13 9.11 29.49
C TRP A 62 2.01 8.31 28.53
N GLU A 63 2.47 7.16 29.00
CA GLU A 63 3.19 6.16 28.20
C GLU A 63 2.44 4.83 28.30
N TRP A 64 2.26 4.15 27.19
CA TRP A 64 1.67 2.81 27.13
C TRP A 64 2.78 1.78 26.84
N ASP A 65 2.93 0.79 27.75
CA ASP A 65 3.92 -0.27 27.57
C ASP A 65 3.28 -1.52 26.95
N GLY A 66 3.72 -1.86 25.74
CA GLY A 66 3.30 -3.06 25.02
C GLY A 66 4.04 -4.35 25.42
N ALA A 67 4.92 -4.33 26.43
CA ALA A 67 5.76 -5.48 26.79
C ALA A 67 4.93 -6.73 27.19
N SER A 68 3.74 -6.55 27.77
CA SER A 68 2.83 -7.64 28.10
C SER A 68 2.23 -8.37 26.88
N PHE A 69 2.32 -7.78 25.68
CA PHE A 69 1.90 -8.36 24.40
C PHE A 69 3.05 -8.95 23.58
N GLY A 70 4.25 -9.00 24.16
CA GLY A 70 5.48 -9.41 23.50
C GLY A 70 6.25 -8.22 22.94
N ALA A 71 7.57 -8.18 23.19
CA ALA A 71 8.43 -7.07 22.77
C ALA A 71 8.57 -7.01 21.26
N VAL A 72 8.24 -5.88 20.65
CA VAL A 72 8.37 -5.64 19.22
C VAL A 72 8.67 -4.18 18.92
N SER A 73 9.24 -3.93 17.75
CA SER A 73 9.37 -2.58 17.23
C SER A 73 7.98 -2.05 16.88
N GLY A 74 7.59 -0.89 17.42
CA GLY A 74 6.33 -0.23 17.08
C GLY A 74 6.32 0.15 15.59
N ARG A 75 5.44 -0.49 14.80
CA ARG A 75 5.25 -0.21 13.37
C ARG A 75 3.85 0.28 13.06
N SER A 76 3.00 0.32 14.06
CA SER A 76 1.62 0.74 13.95
C SER A 76 1.48 2.26 13.96
N THR A 77 0.61 2.77 13.10
CA THR A 77 0.05 4.10 13.24
C THR A 77 -1.30 3.96 13.95
N PRO A 78 -1.45 4.52 15.16
CA PRO A 78 -2.72 4.49 15.87
C PRO A 78 -3.82 5.24 15.12
N SER A 79 -5.05 4.76 15.21
CA SER A 79 -6.24 5.43 14.71
C SER A 79 -7.05 6.01 15.87
N LEU A 80 -7.50 7.25 15.76
CA LEU A 80 -8.40 7.90 16.73
C LEU A 80 -9.82 7.93 16.15
N ILE A 81 -10.73 7.15 16.71
CA ILE A 81 -12.05 6.91 16.16
C ILE A 81 -13.09 6.89 17.29
N ASP A 82 -14.16 7.67 17.16
CA ASP A 82 -15.26 7.74 18.15
C ASP A 82 -14.72 7.87 19.59
N GLY A 83 -13.66 8.67 19.80
CA GLY A 83 -13.07 8.96 21.11
C GLY A 83 -12.23 7.82 21.72
N LYS A 84 -11.84 6.81 20.97
CA LYS A 84 -10.91 5.73 21.36
C LYS A 84 -9.70 5.69 20.44
N LEU A 85 -8.58 5.26 20.99
CA LEU A 85 -7.34 5.05 20.23
C LEU A 85 -7.19 3.56 19.93
N TYR A 86 -7.09 3.20 18.67
CA TYR A 86 -6.87 1.83 18.22
C TYR A 86 -5.47 1.67 17.66
N THR A 87 -4.77 0.64 18.10
CA THR A 87 -3.44 0.30 17.60
C THR A 87 -3.28 -1.21 17.50
N VAL A 88 -2.19 -1.65 16.87
CA VAL A 88 -1.76 -3.03 16.89
C VAL A 88 -0.38 -3.13 17.51
N ALA A 89 -0.16 -4.17 18.31
CA ALA A 89 1.11 -4.37 19.01
C ALA A 89 1.36 -5.86 19.29
N GLY A 90 2.57 -6.14 19.76
CA GLY A 90 2.95 -7.48 20.19
C GLY A 90 3.34 -8.40 19.03
N ASN A 91 3.95 -9.52 19.41
CA ASN A 91 4.49 -10.53 18.48
C ASN A 91 3.40 -11.35 17.75
N LYS A 92 2.13 -11.18 18.12
CA LYS A 92 0.97 -11.84 17.52
C LYS A 92 -0.05 -10.84 16.96
N ARG A 93 0.36 -9.59 16.73
CA ARG A 93 -0.48 -8.54 16.16
C ARG A 93 -1.79 -8.35 16.91
N TYR A 94 -1.69 -8.12 18.23
CA TYR A 94 -2.87 -7.79 19.03
C TYR A 94 -3.51 -6.49 18.54
N VAL A 95 -4.82 -6.47 18.37
CA VAL A 95 -5.59 -5.22 18.27
C VAL A 95 -5.85 -4.73 19.68
N ILE A 96 -5.61 -3.45 19.94
CA ILE A 96 -5.71 -2.84 21.26
C ILE A 96 -6.50 -1.55 21.15
N ALA A 97 -7.52 -1.42 21.98
CA ALA A 97 -8.24 -0.17 22.18
C ALA A 97 -7.80 0.48 23.50
N LEU A 98 -7.46 1.76 23.43
CA LEU A 98 -6.99 2.57 24.55
C LEU A 98 -7.90 3.78 24.77
N ASP A 99 -7.99 4.21 26.02
CA ASP A 99 -8.49 5.54 26.35
C ASP A 99 -7.44 6.59 25.96
N PRO A 100 -7.73 7.52 25.05
CA PRO A 100 -6.73 8.49 24.59
C PRO A 100 -6.31 9.50 25.64
N LYS A 101 -7.04 9.63 26.75
CA LYS A 101 -6.72 10.57 27.83
C LYS A 101 -5.79 9.97 28.88
N THR A 102 -5.91 8.66 29.11
CA THR A 102 -5.19 7.98 30.20
C THR A 102 -4.18 6.95 29.72
N GLY A 103 -4.29 6.48 28.47
CA GLY A 103 -3.52 5.35 27.96
C GLY A 103 -3.98 3.98 28.48
N GLU A 104 -5.07 3.91 29.27
CA GLU A 104 -5.58 2.65 29.80
C GLU A 104 -6.11 1.75 28.68
N THR A 105 -5.78 0.45 28.73
CA THR A 105 -6.30 -0.54 27.81
C THR A 105 -7.76 -0.84 28.11
N ILE A 106 -8.66 -0.57 27.16
CA ILE A 106 -10.08 -0.85 27.24
C ILE A 106 -10.35 -2.32 26.92
N TRP A 107 -9.84 -2.79 25.79
CA TRP A 107 -9.91 -4.19 25.38
C TRP A 107 -8.74 -4.55 24.46
N SER A 108 -8.50 -5.84 24.30
CA SER A 108 -7.56 -6.36 23.33
C SER A 108 -8.11 -7.62 22.66
N TYR A 109 -7.72 -7.85 21.41
CA TYR A 109 -8.07 -9.02 20.62
C TYR A 109 -6.84 -9.55 19.88
N ARG A 110 -6.74 -10.87 19.73
CA ARG A 110 -5.84 -11.55 18.79
C ARG A 110 -6.51 -12.77 18.19
N GLU A 111 -6.01 -13.24 17.05
CA GLU A 111 -6.44 -14.53 16.53
C GLU A 111 -6.07 -15.68 17.48
N PRO A 112 -6.83 -16.78 17.50
CA PRO A 112 -6.43 -18.01 18.16
C PRO A 112 -5.10 -18.57 17.60
N ASP A 113 -4.37 -19.32 18.41
CA ASP A 113 -3.11 -19.92 17.98
C ASP A 113 -3.35 -20.98 16.90
N THR A 114 -2.64 -20.82 15.78
CA THR A 114 -2.65 -21.76 14.65
C THR A 114 -1.26 -21.92 14.09
N PRO A 115 -0.94 -23.04 13.40
CA PRO A 115 0.34 -23.17 12.68
C PRO A 115 0.59 -22.02 11.70
N ARG A 116 -0.45 -21.54 10.99
CA ARG A 116 -0.32 -20.38 10.08
C ARG A 116 0.12 -19.12 10.80
N GLY A 117 -0.49 -18.81 11.95
CA GLY A 117 -0.12 -17.66 12.77
C GLY A 117 1.26 -17.80 13.39
N GLU A 118 1.62 -19.01 13.84
CA GLU A 118 2.92 -19.31 14.46
C GLU A 118 4.08 -19.15 13.47
N TYR A 119 3.91 -19.67 12.25
CA TYR A 119 4.93 -19.58 11.19
C TYR A 119 4.79 -18.36 10.31
N SER A 120 3.90 -17.43 10.62
CA SER A 120 3.76 -16.20 9.86
C SER A 120 5.07 -15.39 9.90
N MET A 121 5.65 -15.18 8.73
CA MET A 121 6.92 -14.44 8.57
C MET A 121 6.85 -12.97 9.02
N ARG A 122 5.65 -12.44 9.23
CA ARG A 122 5.40 -11.04 9.57
C ARG A 122 4.36 -10.86 10.68
N ALA A 123 4.33 -11.78 11.64
CA ALA A 123 3.35 -11.75 12.73
C ALA A 123 3.37 -10.42 13.51
N ASP A 124 4.54 -9.84 13.72
CA ASP A 124 4.77 -8.59 14.43
C ASP A 124 4.66 -7.31 13.57
N TYR A 125 4.40 -7.43 12.25
CA TYR A 125 4.44 -6.30 11.30
C TYR A 125 3.10 -5.55 11.15
N GLY A 126 2.21 -5.59 12.13
CA GLY A 126 0.95 -4.86 12.03
C GLY A 126 1.13 -3.34 11.95
N LYS A 127 0.56 -2.70 10.92
CA LYS A 127 0.65 -1.24 10.71
C LYS A 127 -0.55 -0.48 11.25
N GLY A 128 -1.68 -1.14 11.53
CA GLY A 128 -2.90 -0.52 12.01
C GLY A 128 -4.14 -1.38 11.79
N VAL A 129 -5.29 -0.74 11.85
CA VAL A 129 -6.61 -1.36 11.68
C VAL A 129 -7.41 -0.67 10.57
N GLY A 130 -8.37 -1.38 9.96
CA GLY A 130 -9.41 -0.79 9.14
C GLY A 130 -10.63 -0.45 10.00
N TYR A 131 -11.46 0.48 9.54
CA TYR A 131 -12.67 0.90 10.23
C TYR A 131 -13.81 1.20 9.26
N ALA A 132 -15.02 0.88 9.68
CA ALA A 132 -16.25 1.38 9.08
C ALA A 132 -17.36 1.50 10.12
N LYS A 133 -18.35 2.35 9.83
CA LYS A 133 -19.60 2.43 10.59
C LYS A 133 -20.69 1.67 9.84
N ILE A 134 -21.06 0.50 10.33
CA ILE A 134 -22.06 -0.40 9.75
C ILE A 134 -23.34 -0.32 10.57
N ASP A 135 -24.45 0.13 9.97
CA ASP A 135 -25.75 0.32 10.64
C ASP A 135 -25.66 1.16 11.92
N GLY A 136 -24.77 2.16 11.92
CA GLY A 136 -24.54 3.03 13.08
C GLY A 136 -23.62 2.45 14.14
N ARG A 137 -23.12 1.21 13.99
CA ARG A 137 -22.17 0.54 14.85
C ARG A 137 -20.76 0.65 14.30
N GLY A 138 -19.78 1.04 15.12
CA GLY A 138 -18.38 1.01 14.74
C GLY A 138 -17.85 -0.42 14.64
N VAL A 139 -17.15 -0.73 13.55
CA VAL A 139 -16.53 -2.03 13.30
C VAL A 139 -15.06 -1.84 12.98
N ILE A 140 -14.20 -2.54 13.72
CA ILE A 140 -12.76 -2.61 13.49
C ILE A 140 -12.46 -3.86 12.66
N TYR A 141 -11.69 -3.70 11.60
CA TYR A 141 -11.23 -4.80 10.76
C TYR A 141 -9.73 -4.99 10.89
N ILE A 142 -9.30 -6.24 11.05
CA ILE A 142 -7.88 -6.61 11.13
C ILE A 142 -7.58 -7.80 10.23
N ILE A 143 -6.43 -7.76 9.56
CA ILE A 143 -5.84 -8.95 8.94
C ILE A 143 -4.83 -9.49 9.92
N SER A 144 -5.09 -10.69 10.42
CA SER A 144 -4.27 -11.32 11.44
C SER A 144 -3.02 -12.01 10.86
N PRO A 145 -2.04 -12.41 11.67
CA PRO A 145 -0.84 -13.10 11.20
C PRO A 145 -1.10 -14.32 10.34
N GLY A 146 -2.09 -15.13 10.69
CA GLY A 146 -2.50 -16.32 9.94
C GLY A 146 -3.32 -16.06 8.69
N PHE A 147 -3.39 -14.78 8.25
CA PHE A 147 -4.11 -14.34 7.06
C PHE A 147 -5.62 -14.59 7.15
N PHE A 148 -6.20 -14.17 8.27
CA PHE A 148 -7.65 -14.11 8.47
C PHE A 148 -8.10 -12.65 8.55
N LEU A 149 -9.22 -12.32 7.93
CA LEU A 149 -9.90 -11.04 8.09
C LEU A 149 -10.91 -11.18 9.23
N THR A 150 -10.74 -10.41 10.30
CA THR A 150 -11.65 -10.39 11.44
C THR A 150 -12.35 -9.04 11.56
N ALA A 151 -13.66 -9.07 11.76
CA ALA A 151 -14.48 -7.91 12.09
C ALA A 151 -14.82 -7.92 13.57
N LEU A 152 -14.45 -6.85 14.26
CA LEU A 152 -14.63 -6.68 15.73
C LEU A 152 -15.56 -5.51 16.00
N ASP A 153 -16.41 -5.67 16.98
CA ASP A 153 -17.15 -4.55 17.54
C ASP A 153 -16.17 -3.53 18.16
N ALA A 154 -16.25 -2.29 17.74
CA ALA A 154 -15.31 -1.25 18.15
C ALA A 154 -15.41 -0.94 19.66
N GLU A 155 -16.57 -1.14 20.28
CA GLU A 155 -16.76 -0.87 21.71
C GLU A 155 -16.18 -1.98 22.60
N THR A 156 -16.28 -3.25 22.16
CA THR A 156 -16.03 -4.40 23.01
C THR A 156 -14.88 -5.31 22.56
N GLY A 157 -14.42 -5.19 21.31
CA GLY A 157 -13.42 -6.09 20.71
C GLY A 157 -13.94 -7.51 20.41
N VAL A 158 -15.26 -7.72 20.52
CA VAL A 158 -15.87 -9.03 20.26
C VAL A 158 -16.11 -9.21 18.76
N PRO A 159 -15.82 -10.39 18.17
CA PRO A 159 -16.14 -10.69 16.78
C PRO A 159 -17.61 -10.45 16.44
N ILE A 160 -17.86 -9.83 15.28
CA ILE A 160 -19.21 -9.45 14.83
C ILE A 160 -20.00 -10.68 14.42
N GLU A 161 -21.16 -10.90 15.06
CA GLU A 161 -22.07 -11.97 14.69
C GLU A 161 -22.64 -11.76 13.26
N GLY A 162 -22.65 -12.84 12.47
CA GLY A 162 -23.13 -12.82 11.08
C GLY A 162 -22.12 -12.32 10.05
N PHE A 163 -20.92 -11.89 10.47
CA PHE A 163 -19.84 -11.59 9.54
C PHE A 163 -19.00 -12.84 9.25
N GLY A 164 -18.68 -13.06 7.99
CA GLY A 164 -17.83 -14.16 7.52
C GLY A 164 -18.53 -15.52 7.56
N ARG A 165 -17.72 -16.56 7.70
CA ARG A 165 -18.18 -17.95 7.73
C ARG A 165 -17.35 -18.75 8.75
N PRO A 166 -17.89 -19.86 9.29
CA PRO A 166 -17.10 -20.73 10.18
C PRO A 166 -15.79 -21.17 9.53
N VAL A 167 -14.68 -21.00 10.25
CA VAL A 167 -13.37 -21.52 9.83
C VAL A 167 -13.20 -22.92 10.42
N PRO A 168 -12.88 -23.93 9.63
CA PRO A 168 -12.77 -25.33 10.10
C PRO A 168 -11.43 -25.56 10.83
N ILE A 169 -11.13 -24.73 11.82
CA ILE A 169 -9.94 -24.80 12.67
C ILE A 169 -10.42 -24.77 14.12
N ASP A 170 -9.97 -25.72 14.93
CA ASP A 170 -10.32 -25.79 16.34
C ASP A 170 -9.92 -24.52 17.10
N GLY A 171 -10.84 -23.99 17.90
CA GLY A 171 -10.63 -22.79 18.69
C GLY A 171 -10.93 -21.47 17.95
N PHE A 172 -11.22 -21.49 16.65
CA PHE A 172 -11.62 -20.29 15.93
C PHE A 172 -13.05 -19.86 16.24
N PRO A 173 -13.36 -18.55 16.23
CA PRO A 173 -14.72 -18.06 16.30
C PRO A 173 -15.56 -18.63 15.15
N GLN A 174 -16.82 -18.97 15.43
CA GLN A 174 -17.75 -19.47 14.41
C GLN A 174 -18.36 -18.32 13.59
N THR A 175 -18.02 -17.08 13.91
CA THR A 175 -18.50 -15.86 13.25
C THR A 175 -17.46 -14.76 13.43
N GLY A 176 -17.60 -13.66 12.67
CA GLY A 176 -16.71 -12.50 12.74
C GLY A 176 -15.41 -12.67 11.99
N VAL A 177 -15.22 -13.76 11.22
CA VAL A 177 -13.96 -14.08 10.57
C VAL A 177 -14.15 -14.63 9.16
N VAL A 178 -13.21 -14.29 8.27
CA VAL A 178 -13.07 -14.83 6.91
C VAL A 178 -11.66 -15.42 6.77
N ASP A 179 -11.57 -16.64 6.24
CA ASP A 179 -10.30 -17.25 5.84
C ASP A 179 -9.90 -16.74 4.45
N LEU A 180 -8.98 -15.78 4.41
CA LEU A 180 -8.50 -15.15 3.18
C LEU A 180 -7.72 -16.14 2.30
N LEU A 181 -7.00 -17.08 2.92
CA LEU A 181 -6.23 -18.08 2.20
C LEU A 181 -7.16 -19.00 1.39
N ALA A 182 -8.31 -19.38 1.96
CA ALA A 182 -9.31 -20.18 1.26
C ALA A 182 -9.88 -19.49 0.01
N ASP A 183 -9.95 -18.13 0.03
CA ASP A 183 -10.49 -17.35 -1.06
C ASP A 183 -9.45 -17.01 -2.16
N LEU A 184 -8.15 -17.16 -1.90
CA LEU A 184 -7.12 -17.06 -2.94
C LEU A 184 -7.30 -18.10 -4.03
N GLY A 185 -7.76 -19.32 -3.68
CA GLY A 185 -8.10 -20.36 -4.63
C GLY A 185 -6.89 -21.04 -5.28
N HIS A 186 -5.68 -20.84 -4.74
CA HIS A 186 -4.49 -21.53 -5.23
C HIS A 186 -4.45 -22.99 -4.76
N PRO A 187 -4.09 -23.93 -5.62
CA PRO A 187 -3.90 -25.31 -5.24
C PRO A 187 -2.72 -25.38 -4.25
N TYR A 188 -2.95 -26.09 -3.16
CA TYR A 188 -1.95 -26.39 -2.15
C TYR A 188 -1.52 -27.86 -2.24
N ASP A 189 -0.23 -28.10 -2.35
CA ASP A 189 0.39 -29.40 -2.24
C ASP A 189 1.55 -29.34 -1.24
N PRO A 190 1.48 -30.11 -0.11
CA PRO A 190 2.52 -30.10 0.90
C PRO A 190 3.86 -30.67 0.43
N TYR A 191 3.90 -31.36 -0.72
CA TYR A 191 5.09 -31.99 -1.25
C TYR A 191 5.66 -31.31 -2.49
N GLU A 192 4.82 -30.75 -3.34
CA GLU A 192 5.20 -30.13 -4.62
C GLU A 192 4.90 -28.63 -4.68
N GLY A 193 4.00 -28.14 -3.82
CA GLY A 193 3.57 -26.75 -3.79
C GLY A 193 4.11 -25.95 -2.59
N LEU A 194 3.55 -24.77 -2.43
CA LEU A 194 3.81 -23.90 -1.29
C LEU A 194 2.98 -24.33 -0.09
N PRO A 195 3.58 -24.51 1.11
CA PRO A 195 2.82 -24.81 2.31
C PRO A 195 2.09 -23.56 2.81
N LEU A 196 1.06 -23.11 2.08
CA LEU A 196 0.32 -21.88 2.38
C LEU A 196 -0.27 -21.89 3.79
N GLU A 197 -0.62 -23.07 4.34
CA GLU A 197 -1.10 -23.22 5.71
C GLU A 197 -0.05 -22.86 6.77
N THR A 198 1.21 -22.80 6.40
CA THR A 198 2.33 -22.51 7.32
C THR A 198 2.91 -21.13 7.17
N GLY A 199 2.20 -20.18 6.53
CA GLY A 199 2.52 -18.76 6.64
C GLY A 199 3.31 -18.12 5.52
N TYR A 200 3.19 -18.62 4.28
CA TYR A 200 3.83 -17.99 3.12
C TYR A 200 3.16 -16.70 2.64
N ILE A 201 1.99 -16.37 3.16
CA ILE A 201 1.27 -15.13 2.87
C ILE A 201 0.57 -14.60 4.11
N THR A 202 0.60 -13.29 4.29
CA THR A 202 -0.12 -12.54 5.32
C THR A 202 -0.44 -11.14 4.79
N SER A 203 -0.80 -10.20 5.63
CA SER A 203 -0.78 -8.77 5.32
C SER A 203 -0.25 -7.98 6.50
N SER A 204 0.64 -7.05 6.26
CA SER A 204 1.12 -6.12 7.29
C SER A 204 0.34 -4.80 7.30
N SER A 205 -0.22 -4.40 6.17
CA SER A 205 -1.08 -3.21 6.07
C SER A 205 -2.51 -3.53 6.52
N PRO A 206 -3.21 -2.57 7.15
CA PRO A 206 -4.62 -2.73 7.47
C PRO A 206 -5.45 -2.89 6.20
N PRO A 207 -6.60 -3.58 6.25
CA PRO A 207 -7.55 -3.54 5.17
C PRO A 207 -8.11 -2.13 5.00
N LEU A 208 -8.32 -1.70 3.76
CA LEU A 208 -8.99 -0.43 3.47
C LEU A 208 -10.49 -0.68 3.34
N VAL A 209 -11.29 0.04 4.11
CA VAL A 209 -12.76 -0.05 4.02
C VAL A 209 -13.30 1.21 3.38
N VAL A 210 -13.90 1.09 2.21
CA VAL A 210 -14.44 2.21 1.45
C VAL A 210 -15.72 1.80 0.72
N ASN A 211 -16.76 2.64 0.76
CA ASN A 211 -18.05 2.40 0.10
C ASN A 211 -18.63 1.00 0.42
N ASP A 212 -18.60 0.61 1.70
CA ASP A 212 -19.04 -0.70 2.23
C ASP A 212 -18.27 -1.91 1.65
N VAL A 213 -17.08 -1.68 1.08
CA VAL A 213 -16.18 -2.72 0.58
C VAL A 213 -14.90 -2.72 1.38
N ILE A 214 -14.51 -3.89 1.87
CA ILE A 214 -13.20 -4.14 2.50
C ILE A 214 -12.26 -4.60 1.40
N ILE A 215 -11.16 -3.88 1.17
CA ILE A 215 -10.14 -4.23 0.18
C ILE A 215 -8.88 -4.65 0.92
N VAL A 216 -8.38 -5.82 0.58
CA VAL A 216 -7.28 -6.49 1.26
C VAL A 216 -6.08 -6.56 0.34
N GLY A 217 -5.01 -5.85 0.72
CA GLY A 217 -3.67 -6.12 0.22
C GLY A 217 -3.02 -7.27 0.99
N ASN A 218 -1.82 -7.65 0.60
CA ASN A 218 -1.12 -8.75 1.24
C ASN A 218 0.40 -8.59 1.17
N SER A 219 1.11 -9.53 1.80
CA SER A 219 2.56 -9.68 1.73
C SER A 219 2.86 -11.16 1.60
N ALA A 220 3.43 -11.56 0.48
CA ALA A 220 3.95 -12.91 0.30
C ALA A 220 5.36 -13.07 0.89
N GLU A 221 5.91 -14.26 0.91
CA GLU A 221 7.29 -14.52 1.28
C GLU A 221 8.23 -13.78 0.32
N GLN A 222 9.25 -13.13 0.89
CA GLN A 222 10.17 -12.33 0.10
C GLN A 222 11.16 -13.19 -0.69
N GLY A 223 11.33 -12.84 -1.96
CA GLY A 223 12.15 -13.58 -2.90
C GLY A 223 13.64 -13.63 -2.58
N TYR A 224 14.18 -12.77 -1.72
CA TYR A 224 15.61 -12.79 -1.38
C TYR A 224 16.01 -13.88 -0.37
N HIS A 225 15.04 -14.52 0.27
CA HIS A 225 15.29 -15.65 1.19
C HIS A 225 14.83 -16.99 0.63
N GLN A 226 14.18 -17.00 -0.52
CA GLN A 226 13.65 -18.23 -1.11
C GLN A 226 14.75 -19.04 -1.79
N SER A 227 14.64 -20.37 -1.64
CA SER A 227 15.47 -21.35 -2.34
C SER A 227 14.76 -21.97 -3.55
N ARG A 228 13.57 -21.48 -3.91
CA ARG A 228 12.73 -22.00 -5.00
C ARG A 228 12.12 -20.85 -5.78
N ILE A 229 11.64 -21.15 -7.01
CA ILE A 229 11.04 -20.17 -7.92
C ILE A 229 9.55 -19.95 -7.65
N GLU A 230 8.88 -20.93 -7.07
CA GLU A 230 7.44 -20.89 -6.82
C GLU A 230 7.12 -19.98 -5.64
N ASN A 231 6.10 -19.19 -5.80
CA ASN A 231 5.51 -18.39 -4.73
C ASN A 231 4.01 -18.18 -4.98
N VAL A 232 3.28 -17.75 -3.94
CA VAL A 232 1.86 -17.41 -4.05
C VAL A 232 1.71 -16.01 -4.66
N PRO A 233 0.85 -15.82 -5.67
CA PRO A 233 0.49 -14.48 -6.16
C PRO A 233 -0.18 -13.64 -5.09
N GLY A 234 0.15 -12.36 -5.08
CA GLY A 234 -0.39 -11.39 -4.15
C GLY A 234 -1.76 -10.82 -4.56
N ASP A 235 -2.68 -11.67 -5.00
CA ASP A 235 -3.99 -11.25 -5.50
C ASP A 235 -4.75 -10.37 -4.51
N ILE A 236 -5.44 -9.34 -5.02
CA ILE A 236 -6.21 -8.41 -4.21
C ILE A 236 -7.63 -8.97 -4.04
N LEU A 237 -8.04 -9.08 -2.79
CA LEU A 237 -9.36 -9.59 -2.41
C LEU A 237 -10.25 -8.45 -1.91
N ALA A 238 -11.54 -8.52 -2.21
CA ALA A 238 -12.49 -7.56 -1.68
C ALA A 238 -13.76 -8.24 -1.14
N TYR A 239 -14.24 -7.69 -0.03
CA TYR A 239 -15.34 -8.25 0.73
C TYR A 239 -16.41 -7.20 1.02
N ASP A 240 -17.63 -7.66 1.16
CA ASP A 240 -18.71 -6.85 1.69
C ASP A 240 -18.45 -6.54 3.18
N ALA A 241 -18.44 -5.27 3.55
CA ALA A 241 -18.07 -4.83 4.90
C ALA A 241 -19.06 -5.26 5.98
N ARG A 242 -20.30 -5.55 5.62
CA ARG A 242 -21.35 -5.98 6.54
C ARG A 242 -21.31 -7.49 6.79
N THR A 243 -21.09 -8.26 5.72
CA THR A 243 -21.29 -9.70 5.74
C THR A 243 -20.00 -10.51 5.65
N GLY A 244 -18.90 -9.92 5.20
CA GLY A 244 -17.67 -10.64 4.89
C GLY A 244 -17.77 -11.55 3.65
N ALA A 245 -18.81 -11.37 2.82
CA ALA A 245 -18.92 -12.12 1.57
C ALA A 245 -17.91 -11.61 0.55
N LEU A 246 -17.20 -12.52 -0.13
CA LEU A 246 -16.27 -12.17 -1.22
C LEU A 246 -17.06 -11.49 -2.34
N LYS A 247 -16.60 -10.30 -2.75
CA LYS A 247 -17.19 -9.53 -3.85
C LYS A 247 -16.44 -9.73 -5.16
N TRP A 248 -15.13 -9.60 -5.12
CA TRP A 248 -14.26 -9.77 -6.26
C TRP A 248 -12.84 -10.12 -5.85
N LYS A 249 -12.09 -10.66 -6.80
CA LYS A 249 -10.66 -10.90 -6.74
C LYS A 249 -10.01 -10.30 -7.97
N PHE A 250 -8.89 -9.62 -7.82
CA PHE A 250 -8.06 -9.13 -8.91
C PHE A 250 -6.74 -9.90 -8.93
N ASN A 251 -6.46 -10.57 -10.05
CA ASN A 251 -5.22 -11.32 -10.25
C ASN A 251 -4.08 -10.34 -10.57
N VAL A 252 -3.10 -10.23 -9.68
CA VAL A 252 -1.93 -9.36 -9.88
C VAL A 252 -0.92 -9.97 -10.85
N ILE A 253 -0.97 -11.29 -11.04
CA ILE A 253 -0.31 -12.01 -12.13
C ILE A 253 -1.41 -12.44 -13.10
N PRO A 254 -1.53 -11.78 -14.28
CA PRO A 254 -2.64 -12.00 -15.19
C PRO A 254 -2.71 -13.45 -15.67
N GLN A 255 -3.91 -14.02 -15.60
CA GLN A 255 -4.20 -15.38 -16.05
C GLN A 255 -4.43 -15.42 -17.58
N PRO A 256 -4.40 -16.61 -18.21
CA PRO A 256 -4.68 -16.73 -19.64
C PRO A 256 -5.97 -16.03 -20.05
N GLY A 257 -5.85 -15.08 -20.99
CA GLY A 257 -6.98 -14.28 -21.50
C GLY A 257 -7.17 -12.95 -20.76
N GLU A 258 -6.49 -12.69 -19.68
CA GLU A 258 -6.47 -11.39 -19.00
C GLU A 258 -5.44 -10.45 -19.63
N TYR A 259 -5.66 -9.16 -19.48
CA TYR A 259 -4.75 -8.13 -19.99
C TYR A 259 -3.41 -8.19 -19.29
N GLY A 260 -2.32 -8.21 -20.06
CA GLY A 260 -0.94 -8.26 -19.56
C GLY A 260 -0.40 -9.68 -19.37
N HIS A 261 -1.20 -10.72 -19.62
CA HIS A 261 -0.74 -12.11 -19.55
C HIS A 261 0.46 -12.37 -20.46
N GLU A 262 0.49 -11.74 -21.63
CA GLU A 262 1.59 -11.84 -22.60
C GLU A 262 2.94 -11.30 -22.08
N THR A 263 2.94 -10.55 -21.00
CA THR A 263 4.17 -10.03 -20.35
C THR A 263 4.83 -11.05 -19.41
N TRP A 264 4.24 -12.23 -19.25
CA TRP A 264 4.74 -13.37 -18.51
C TRP A 264 5.10 -14.49 -19.46
N GLU A 265 6.28 -14.35 -20.10
CA GLU A 265 6.74 -15.28 -21.12
C GLU A 265 7.11 -16.65 -20.54
N ASN A 266 7.10 -17.68 -21.41
CA ASN A 266 7.44 -19.07 -21.06
C ASN A 266 6.58 -19.67 -19.93
N ASP A 267 5.30 -19.27 -19.88
CA ASP A 267 4.34 -19.72 -18.87
C ASP A 267 4.76 -19.42 -17.42
N ALA A 268 5.60 -18.39 -17.22
CA ALA A 268 6.13 -18.02 -15.90
C ALA A 268 5.03 -17.65 -14.88
N TRP A 269 3.84 -17.30 -15.35
CA TRP A 269 2.66 -17.03 -14.54
C TRP A 269 2.21 -18.25 -13.72
N GLU A 270 2.56 -19.49 -14.14
CA GLU A 270 2.15 -20.72 -13.44
C GLU A 270 2.84 -20.91 -12.10
N TRP A 271 4.05 -20.41 -11.93
CA TRP A 271 4.85 -20.61 -10.70
C TRP A 271 5.30 -19.32 -10.03
N THR A 272 5.32 -18.20 -10.74
CA THR A 272 5.76 -16.95 -10.15
C THR A 272 4.68 -16.40 -9.21
N GLY A 273 5.13 -15.82 -8.12
CA GLY A 273 4.25 -15.19 -7.14
C GLY A 273 4.78 -13.84 -6.70
N ASP A 274 4.37 -13.44 -5.49
CA ASP A 274 4.47 -12.10 -4.96
C ASP A 274 3.69 -11.10 -5.81
N VAL A 275 4.25 -9.99 -6.28
CA VAL A 275 3.51 -8.85 -6.87
C VAL A 275 2.46 -8.34 -5.88
N SER A 276 2.71 -8.53 -4.60
CA SER A 276 1.78 -8.19 -3.54
C SER A 276 1.71 -6.68 -3.30
N SER A 277 0.68 -6.23 -2.59
CA SER A 277 0.56 -4.86 -2.12
C SER A 277 0.76 -4.80 -0.61
N TRP A 278 2.02 -4.81 -0.17
CA TRP A 278 2.36 -4.70 1.25
C TRP A 278 2.30 -3.24 1.76
N ALA A 279 2.35 -2.27 0.87
CA ALA A 279 2.10 -0.87 1.19
C ALA A 279 0.60 -0.64 1.44
N PRO A 280 0.23 0.37 2.23
CA PRO A 280 -1.17 0.74 2.41
C PRO A 280 -1.82 1.21 1.11
N LEU A 281 -3.12 1.02 1.02
CA LEU A 281 -3.95 1.43 -0.12
C LEU A 281 -4.52 2.83 0.11
N SER A 282 -4.81 3.54 -0.97
CA SER A 282 -5.56 4.81 -0.95
C SER A 282 -6.82 4.71 -1.78
N ALA A 283 -7.82 5.54 -1.51
CA ALA A 283 -9.06 5.52 -2.27
C ALA A 283 -9.62 6.90 -2.56
N ASP A 284 -10.39 6.98 -3.65
CA ASP A 284 -11.27 8.08 -4.00
C ASP A 284 -12.73 7.56 -3.92
N PRO A 285 -13.40 7.74 -2.76
CA PRO A 285 -14.75 7.21 -2.56
C PRO A 285 -15.78 7.81 -3.50
N GLU A 286 -15.60 9.07 -3.93
CA GLU A 286 -16.53 9.79 -4.80
C GLU A 286 -16.54 9.20 -6.22
N ASN A 287 -15.36 8.76 -6.69
CA ASN A 287 -15.20 8.15 -8.01
C ASN A 287 -15.16 6.62 -7.96
N ASN A 288 -15.36 6.00 -6.79
CA ASN A 288 -15.29 4.55 -6.57
C ASN A 288 -13.95 3.95 -7.01
N LEU A 289 -12.83 4.63 -6.78
CA LEU A 289 -11.51 4.16 -7.13
C LEU A 289 -10.69 3.78 -5.89
N VAL A 290 -9.96 2.67 -5.99
CA VAL A 290 -8.88 2.30 -5.07
C VAL A 290 -7.56 2.25 -5.83
N PHE A 291 -6.50 2.75 -5.21
CA PHE A 291 -5.15 2.79 -5.78
C PHE A 291 -4.26 1.80 -5.03
N ILE A 292 -3.72 0.86 -5.78
CA ILE A 292 -2.97 -0.30 -5.28
C ILE A 292 -1.54 -0.21 -5.77
N PRO A 293 -0.58 0.08 -4.89
CA PRO A 293 0.84 0.01 -5.21
C PRO A 293 1.30 -1.44 -5.07
N THR A 294 1.91 -2.00 -6.10
CA THR A 294 2.46 -3.36 -6.08
C THR A 294 3.98 -3.36 -5.97
N ASN A 295 4.52 -4.46 -5.47
CA ASN A 295 5.95 -4.73 -5.41
C ASN A 295 6.43 -5.60 -6.59
N SER A 296 7.68 -6.04 -6.53
CA SER A 296 8.29 -6.95 -7.49
C SER A 296 7.68 -8.36 -7.44
N ALA A 297 7.97 -9.13 -8.48
CA ALA A 297 7.72 -10.57 -8.49
C ALA A 297 8.90 -11.33 -7.86
N THR A 298 8.64 -12.50 -7.33
CA THR A 298 9.68 -13.44 -6.85
C THR A 298 10.57 -13.89 -8.01
N ILE A 299 11.87 -13.92 -7.90
CA ILE A 299 12.80 -13.59 -6.83
C ILE A 299 13.27 -12.17 -7.03
N ASP A 300 13.53 -11.43 -5.95
CA ASP A 300 13.78 -9.99 -5.99
C ASP A 300 14.96 -9.53 -6.85
N TYR A 301 16.03 -10.32 -6.96
CA TYR A 301 17.26 -9.91 -7.62
C TYR A 301 17.66 -10.78 -8.84
N TYR A 302 16.73 -11.65 -9.27
CA TYR A 302 16.92 -12.50 -10.44
C TYR A 302 15.58 -12.88 -11.07
N GLY A 303 15.39 -12.53 -12.33
CA GLY A 303 14.17 -12.78 -13.09
C GLY A 303 14.32 -13.75 -14.26
N GLY A 304 15.46 -14.44 -14.41
CA GLY A 304 15.75 -15.27 -15.59
C GLY A 304 14.78 -16.44 -15.82
N PHE A 305 13.97 -16.83 -14.82
CA PHE A 305 12.91 -17.82 -14.96
C PHE A 305 11.50 -17.22 -15.16
N ARG A 306 11.39 -15.88 -15.17
CA ARG A 306 10.16 -15.13 -15.45
C ARG A 306 10.35 -14.07 -16.52
N PRO A 307 10.77 -14.44 -17.75
CA PRO A 307 11.04 -13.46 -18.80
C PRO A 307 9.80 -12.63 -19.15
N GLY A 308 10.01 -11.49 -19.80
CA GLY A 308 8.98 -10.49 -20.09
C GLY A 308 8.96 -9.36 -19.07
N ASP A 309 8.08 -8.36 -19.27
CA ASP A 309 8.00 -7.17 -18.40
C ASP A 309 7.28 -7.42 -17.06
N ASN A 310 6.62 -8.57 -16.90
CA ASN A 310 5.97 -9.05 -15.66
C ASN A 310 4.94 -8.08 -15.08
N LEU A 311 3.97 -7.67 -15.88
CA LEU A 311 2.85 -6.84 -15.42
C LEU A 311 1.97 -7.65 -14.42
N TYR A 312 1.60 -7.17 -13.27
CA TYR A 312 1.62 -5.84 -12.67
C TYR A 312 2.72 -5.66 -11.62
N GLY A 313 3.88 -6.27 -11.78
CA GLY A 313 5.02 -6.00 -10.89
C GLY A 313 5.38 -4.51 -10.87
N ALA A 314 5.77 -3.97 -9.71
CA ALA A 314 6.19 -2.59 -9.48
C ALA A 314 5.28 -1.54 -10.17
N SER A 315 3.97 -1.67 -9.98
CA SER A 315 2.94 -0.85 -10.64
C SER A 315 2.10 -0.06 -9.64
N ILE A 316 1.42 0.96 -10.12
CA ILE A 316 0.20 1.48 -9.50
C ILE A 316 -0.99 1.03 -10.32
N ILE A 317 -2.03 0.51 -9.66
CA ILE A 317 -3.24 0.00 -10.30
C ILE A 317 -4.43 0.74 -9.70
N ALA A 318 -5.29 1.30 -10.53
CA ALA A 318 -6.58 1.85 -10.13
C ALA A 318 -7.70 0.86 -10.46
N LEU A 319 -8.42 0.40 -9.44
CA LEU A 319 -9.57 -0.50 -9.60
C LEU A 319 -10.86 0.19 -9.17
N ASP A 320 -11.98 -0.17 -9.83
CA ASP A 320 -13.32 0.15 -9.31
C ASP A 320 -13.58 -0.64 -8.03
N THR A 321 -13.88 0.05 -6.93
CA THR A 321 -14.07 -0.55 -5.61
C THR A 321 -15.23 -1.54 -5.55
N ARG A 322 -16.23 -1.41 -6.44
CA ARG A 322 -17.46 -2.22 -6.46
C ARG A 322 -17.29 -3.52 -7.23
N THR A 323 -16.48 -3.49 -8.30
CA THR A 323 -16.37 -4.60 -9.27
C THR A 323 -15.00 -5.24 -9.34
N GLY A 324 -13.95 -4.54 -8.89
CA GLY A 324 -12.55 -4.97 -9.05
C GLY A 324 -12.03 -4.79 -10.48
N GLU A 325 -12.82 -4.21 -11.38
CA GLU A 325 -12.38 -3.93 -12.75
C GLU A 325 -11.30 -2.85 -12.76
N ARG A 326 -10.25 -3.09 -13.55
CA ARG A 326 -9.15 -2.16 -13.72
C ARG A 326 -9.58 -0.93 -14.53
N ALA A 327 -9.60 0.25 -13.89
CA ALA A 327 -9.81 1.52 -14.57
C ALA A 327 -8.57 1.90 -15.40
N TRP A 328 -7.40 1.88 -14.76
CA TRP A 328 -6.10 2.12 -15.39
C TRP A 328 -4.97 1.53 -14.54
N HIS A 329 -3.76 1.52 -15.08
CA HIS A 329 -2.53 1.17 -14.36
C HIS A 329 -1.33 1.87 -15.00
N PHE A 330 -0.23 1.87 -14.28
CA PHE A 330 1.07 2.25 -14.81
C PHE A 330 2.15 1.39 -14.16
N GLN A 331 2.98 0.71 -14.97
CA GLN A 331 4.13 -0.05 -14.51
C GLN A 331 5.33 0.88 -14.38
N MET A 332 5.88 1.01 -13.18
CA MET A 332 6.97 1.95 -12.86
C MET A 332 8.35 1.34 -13.06
N VAL A 333 8.46 0.01 -13.07
CA VAL A 333 9.66 -0.75 -13.40
C VAL A 333 9.27 -1.98 -14.20
N HIS A 334 9.81 -2.09 -15.41
CA HIS A 334 9.68 -3.27 -16.25
C HIS A 334 10.67 -4.34 -15.80
N HIS A 335 10.24 -5.60 -15.73
CA HIS A 335 11.07 -6.74 -15.33
C HIS A 335 11.92 -6.43 -14.09
N GLU A 336 11.25 -6.11 -13.01
CA GLU A 336 11.85 -5.60 -11.77
C GLU A 336 12.77 -6.63 -11.11
N VAL A 337 14.06 -6.29 -10.89
CA VAL A 337 15.09 -7.10 -10.22
C VAL A 337 15.99 -6.27 -9.28
N TRP A 338 15.53 -5.09 -8.85
CA TRP A 338 16.28 -4.17 -7.99
C TRP A 338 15.67 -4.01 -6.60
N ASN A 339 14.55 -4.67 -6.33
CA ASN A 339 13.71 -4.46 -5.14
C ASN A 339 13.16 -3.02 -5.07
N PHE A 340 12.73 -2.50 -6.22
CA PHE A 340 12.11 -1.18 -6.35
C PHE A 340 10.59 -1.23 -6.14
N ASP A 341 10.16 -1.89 -5.05
CA ASP A 341 8.77 -1.90 -4.62
C ASP A 341 8.21 -0.48 -4.50
N ASN A 342 6.90 -0.35 -4.61
CA ASN A 342 6.18 0.86 -4.23
C ASN A 342 5.87 0.83 -2.72
N PRO A 343 6.67 1.52 -1.87
CA PRO A 343 6.66 1.27 -0.42
C PRO A 343 5.61 2.06 0.34
N THR A 344 4.96 3.02 -0.32
CA THR A 344 4.06 3.98 0.34
C THR A 344 2.66 3.90 -0.24
N ALA A 345 1.67 4.29 0.57
CA ALA A 345 0.35 4.57 0.02
C ALA A 345 0.43 5.70 -1.02
N PRO A 346 -0.28 5.59 -2.14
CA PRO A 346 -0.45 6.72 -3.05
C PRO A 346 -1.13 7.90 -2.33
N VAL A 347 -0.67 9.13 -2.57
CA VAL A 347 -1.26 10.33 -1.97
C VAL A 347 -2.18 10.99 -2.98
N LEU A 348 -3.43 11.27 -2.58
CA LEU A 348 -4.40 11.95 -3.43
C LEU A 348 -4.48 13.43 -3.04
N LEU A 349 -4.51 14.29 -4.06
CA LEU A 349 -4.66 15.73 -3.88
C LEU A 349 -5.22 16.37 -5.15
N ASP A 350 -5.71 17.59 -5.04
CA ASP A 350 -6.06 18.39 -6.20
C ASP A 350 -4.91 19.35 -6.52
N LEU A 351 -4.28 19.17 -7.66
CA LEU A 351 -3.08 19.88 -8.05
C LEU A 351 -3.41 21.01 -9.04
N ASN A 352 -3.06 22.25 -8.70
CA ASN A 352 -3.19 23.35 -9.63
C ASN A 352 -2.09 23.32 -10.69
N MET A 353 -2.47 22.95 -11.92
CA MET A 353 -1.57 22.82 -13.06
C MET A 353 -1.66 24.04 -13.98
N PRO A 354 -0.53 24.64 -14.39
CA PRO A 354 -0.53 25.72 -15.36
C PRO A 354 -1.24 25.33 -16.66
N GLY A 355 -2.27 26.10 -17.04
CA GLY A 355 -3.04 25.88 -18.27
C GLY A 355 -4.08 24.75 -18.19
N ARG A 356 -4.13 23.96 -17.10
CA ARG A 356 -5.13 22.88 -16.90
C ARG A 356 -6.09 23.16 -15.73
N GLY A 357 -5.75 24.13 -14.85
CA GLY A 357 -6.52 24.39 -13.63
C GLY A 357 -6.27 23.33 -12.55
N SER A 358 -7.26 23.10 -11.68
CA SER A 358 -7.22 22.03 -10.68
C SER A 358 -7.42 20.67 -11.32
N VAL A 359 -6.46 19.78 -11.14
CA VAL A 359 -6.48 18.40 -11.65
C VAL A 359 -6.52 17.45 -10.47
N PRO A 360 -7.47 16.51 -10.43
CA PRO A 360 -7.50 15.48 -9.40
C PRO A 360 -6.30 14.54 -9.62
N ALA A 361 -5.30 14.61 -8.73
CA ALA A 361 -4.05 13.91 -8.87
C ALA A 361 -3.93 12.73 -7.90
N VAL A 362 -3.20 11.69 -8.32
CA VAL A 362 -2.63 10.68 -7.46
C VAL A 362 -1.11 10.68 -7.64
N MET A 363 -0.39 10.64 -6.52
CA MET A 363 1.08 10.65 -6.50
C MET A 363 1.60 9.41 -5.81
N GLN A 364 2.49 8.67 -6.49
CA GLN A 364 3.19 7.52 -5.94
C GLN A 364 4.66 7.86 -5.73
N VAL A 365 5.07 7.85 -4.47
CA VAL A 365 6.48 7.93 -4.07
C VAL A 365 7.10 6.53 -4.18
N THR A 366 8.29 6.45 -4.75
CA THR A 366 8.93 5.17 -5.09
C THR A 366 10.34 5.02 -4.52
N LYS A 367 10.84 3.80 -4.44
CA LYS A 367 12.22 3.50 -4.04
C LYS A 367 13.28 4.02 -5.03
N GLN A 368 12.89 4.35 -6.26
CA GLN A 368 13.77 5.04 -7.23
C GLN A 368 14.01 6.51 -6.88
N SER A 369 13.48 7.00 -5.76
CA SER A 369 13.51 8.41 -5.34
C SER A 369 12.75 9.33 -6.28
N TRP A 370 11.74 8.81 -6.95
CA TRP A 370 10.86 9.53 -7.84
C TRP A 370 9.45 9.65 -7.26
N VAL A 371 8.73 10.64 -7.75
CA VAL A 371 7.28 10.79 -7.57
C VAL A 371 6.63 10.68 -8.93
N TYR A 372 5.91 9.60 -9.16
CA TYR A 372 5.03 9.48 -10.32
C TYR A 372 3.72 10.17 -10.00
N ALA A 373 3.23 11.00 -10.93
CA ALA A 373 2.01 11.77 -10.73
C ALA A 373 1.07 11.60 -11.93
N PHE A 374 -0.16 11.23 -11.64
CA PHE A 374 -1.19 10.94 -12.65
C PHE A 374 -2.46 11.72 -12.33
N ASP A 375 -3.25 12.02 -13.36
CA ASP A 375 -4.66 12.29 -13.20
C ASP A 375 -5.30 11.01 -12.61
N ARG A 376 -5.89 11.11 -11.41
CA ARG A 376 -6.35 9.91 -10.68
C ARG A 376 -7.56 9.23 -11.33
N ILE A 377 -8.28 9.95 -12.21
CA ILE A 377 -9.45 9.40 -12.89
C ILE A 377 -9.04 8.66 -14.17
N THR A 378 -8.14 9.25 -14.95
CA THR A 378 -7.78 8.75 -16.30
C THR A 378 -6.51 7.95 -16.33
N GLY A 379 -5.61 8.11 -15.33
CA GLY A 379 -4.27 7.53 -15.34
C GLY A 379 -3.28 8.25 -16.25
N GLU A 380 -3.67 9.40 -16.85
CA GLU A 380 -2.75 10.19 -17.68
C GLU A 380 -1.64 10.81 -16.82
N PRO A 381 -0.36 10.64 -17.19
CA PRO A 381 0.74 11.28 -16.48
C PRO A 381 0.60 12.82 -16.51
N LEU A 382 0.77 13.45 -15.35
CA LEU A 382 0.71 14.92 -15.24
C LEU A 382 1.93 15.60 -15.85
N TRP A 383 3.06 14.92 -15.89
CA TRP A 383 4.27 15.31 -16.60
C TRP A 383 4.77 14.15 -17.45
N PRO A 384 5.49 14.40 -18.54
CA PRO A 384 5.99 13.32 -19.39
C PRO A 384 6.83 12.32 -18.62
N ILE A 385 6.55 11.04 -18.82
CA ILE A 385 7.38 9.90 -18.41
C ILE A 385 8.04 9.40 -19.68
N VAL A 386 9.37 9.21 -19.66
CA VAL A 386 10.16 8.92 -20.86
C VAL A 386 10.91 7.62 -20.68
N GLU A 387 10.70 6.68 -21.60
CA GLU A 387 11.50 5.46 -21.67
C GLU A 387 12.96 5.80 -22.00
N ARG A 388 13.88 5.31 -21.13
CA ARG A 388 15.32 5.50 -21.32
C ARG A 388 16.05 4.16 -21.27
N PRO A 389 17.07 3.98 -22.14
CA PRO A 389 17.89 2.78 -22.10
C PRO A 389 18.56 2.58 -20.73
N VAL A 390 18.63 1.31 -20.32
CA VAL A 390 19.32 0.88 -19.09
C VAL A 390 20.37 -0.18 -19.41
N PRO A 391 21.37 -0.38 -18.52
CA PRO A 391 22.39 -1.40 -18.73
C PRO A 391 21.78 -2.81 -18.80
N ALA A 392 22.28 -3.63 -19.71
CA ALA A 392 21.90 -5.04 -19.79
C ALA A 392 22.51 -5.85 -18.62
N SER A 393 21.81 -6.90 -18.20
CA SER A 393 22.36 -7.85 -17.22
C SER A 393 23.49 -8.69 -17.82
N ILE A 394 24.45 -9.05 -16.95
CA ILE A 394 25.50 -10.04 -17.26
C ILE A 394 25.26 -11.37 -16.53
N VAL A 395 24.13 -11.48 -15.83
CA VAL A 395 23.75 -12.71 -15.10
C VAL A 395 23.23 -13.74 -16.11
N PRO A 396 23.75 -14.97 -16.13
CA PRO A 396 23.29 -16.00 -17.05
C PRO A 396 21.77 -16.25 -16.92
N GLY A 397 21.06 -16.22 -18.05
CA GLY A 397 19.61 -16.43 -18.12
C GLY A 397 18.78 -15.17 -17.86
N GLU A 398 19.38 -14.09 -17.35
CA GLU A 398 18.66 -12.83 -17.07
C GLU A 398 18.59 -11.96 -18.32
N VAL A 399 17.36 -11.55 -18.68
CA VAL A 399 17.10 -10.62 -19.80
C VAL A 399 16.26 -9.47 -19.29
N LEU A 400 16.90 -8.37 -18.96
CA LEU A 400 16.23 -7.15 -18.51
C LEU A 400 15.46 -6.48 -19.65
N SER A 401 14.41 -5.73 -19.29
CA SER A 401 13.78 -4.78 -20.21
C SER A 401 14.84 -3.76 -20.68
N PRO A 402 14.92 -3.46 -21.99
CA PRO A 402 15.98 -2.61 -22.53
C PRO A 402 15.84 -1.15 -22.12
N THR A 403 14.66 -0.74 -21.68
CA THR A 403 14.35 0.62 -21.20
C THR A 403 13.58 0.58 -19.90
N GLN A 404 13.61 1.72 -19.19
CA GLN A 404 12.81 1.93 -17.99
C GLN A 404 12.14 3.31 -18.03
N PRO A 405 10.92 3.45 -17.45
CA PRO A 405 10.20 4.71 -17.43
C PRO A 405 10.83 5.69 -16.45
N HIS A 406 11.26 6.86 -16.94
CA HIS A 406 11.87 7.91 -16.15
C HIS A 406 10.94 9.11 -16.05
N VAL A 407 10.63 9.56 -14.82
CA VAL A 407 9.86 10.78 -14.62
C VAL A 407 10.69 12.01 -14.98
N THR A 408 10.05 13.02 -15.56
CA THR A 408 10.70 14.30 -15.88
C THR A 408 10.45 15.36 -14.82
N LYS A 409 9.38 15.23 -14.03
CA LYS A 409 9.01 16.09 -12.90
C LYS A 409 8.14 15.30 -11.91
N PRO A 410 8.20 15.68 -10.61
CA PRO A 410 9.18 16.58 -9.99
C PRO A 410 10.61 16.05 -10.12
N ALA A 411 11.58 16.86 -9.69
CA ALA A 411 12.96 16.38 -9.60
C ALA A 411 13.06 15.23 -8.59
N PRO A 412 13.99 14.27 -8.77
CA PRO A 412 14.26 13.24 -7.77
C PRO A 412 14.54 13.86 -6.41
N TYR A 413 14.12 13.18 -5.35
CA TYR A 413 14.34 13.66 -3.98
C TYR A 413 15.59 13.07 -3.33
N ASP A 414 16.29 12.17 -4.01
CA ASP A 414 17.56 11.59 -3.59
C ASP A 414 18.44 11.29 -4.80
N ILE A 415 19.67 10.77 -4.57
CA ILE A 415 20.64 10.44 -5.62
C ILE A 415 20.12 9.37 -6.57
N GLN A 416 20.56 9.45 -7.83
CA GLN A 416 20.11 8.56 -8.91
C GLN A 416 21.23 7.62 -9.37
N GLY A 417 21.42 6.55 -8.63
CA GLY A 417 22.58 5.67 -8.74
C GLY A 417 23.70 6.11 -7.82
N ILE A 418 24.87 5.49 -7.91
CA ILE A 418 26.01 5.77 -7.04
C ILE A 418 27.31 5.82 -7.83
N THR A 419 28.12 6.81 -7.55
CA THR A 419 29.47 6.99 -8.08
C THR A 419 30.48 7.12 -6.93
N ILE A 420 31.76 7.14 -7.28
CA ILE A 420 32.80 7.35 -6.27
C ILE A 420 32.66 8.73 -5.58
N ASP A 421 32.05 9.71 -6.27
CA ASP A 421 31.91 11.07 -5.74
C ASP A 421 30.82 11.17 -4.67
N ASP A 422 29.90 10.22 -4.62
CA ASP A 422 28.82 10.15 -3.64
C ASP A 422 29.26 9.53 -2.29
N LEU A 423 30.46 8.98 -2.22
CA LEU A 423 30.95 8.33 -1.01
C LEU A 423 31.32 9.35 0.08
N ALA A 424 31.23 8.93 1.34
CA ALA A 424 31.52 9.77 2.49
C ALA A 424 32.91 10.44 2.39
N ASP A 425 32.94 11.77 2.60
CA ASP A 425 34.14 12.60 2.43
C ASP A 425 34.35 13.61 3.60
N PHE A 426 33.78 13.33 4.77
CA PHE A 426 33.87 14.21 5.94
C PHE A 426 35.31 14.55 6.34
N THR A 427 36.26 13.64 6.08
CA THR A 427 37.71 13.86 6.18
C THR A 427 38.45 13.09 5.10
N PRO A 428 39.67 13.48 4.70
CA PRO A 428 40.47 12.72 3.75
C PRO A 428 40.64 11.23 4.13
N GLU A 429 40.74 10.95 5.41
CA GLU A 429 40.90 9.58 5.92
C GLU A 429 39.58 8.79 5.75
N ILE A 430 38.42 9.36 6.11
CA ILE A 430 37.10 8.73 5.89
C ILE A 430 36.88 8.48 4.41
N ARG A 431 37.21 9.46 3.55
CA ARG A 431 37.12 9.32 2.10
C ARG A 431 37.94 8.12 1.59
N ARG A 432 39.20 8.01 2.04
CA ARG A 432 40.06 6.89 1.65
C ARG A 432 39.47 5.55 2.09
N GLN A 433 39.02 5.46 3.34
CA GLN A 433 38.38 4.25 3.88
C GLN A 433 37.09 3.88 3.11
N ALA A 434 36.24 4.85 2.76
CA ALA A 434 35.04 4.61 1.98
C ALA A 434 35.36 4.06 0.58
N ILE A 435 36.36 4.62 -0.10
CA ILE A 435 36.81 4.14 -1.41
C ILE A 435 37.36 2.70 -1.31
N GLU A 436 38.18 2.43 -0.31
CA GLU A 436 38.76 1.09 -0.07
C GLU A 436 37.68 0.04 0.24
N ALA A 437 36.72 0.38 1.13
CA ALA A 437 35.65 -0.52 1.52
C ALA A 437 34.73 -0.91 0.35
N LEU A 438 34.57 -0.03 -0.61
CA LEU A 438 33.68 -0.23 -1.76
C LEU A 438 34.40 -0.56 -3.07
N ALA A 439 35.72 -0.79 -3.02
CA ALA A 439 36.51 -1.10 -4.21
C ALA A 439 36.03 -2.35 -4.95
N ASP A 440 35.49 -3.34 -4.21
CA ASP A 440 35.02 -4.60 -4.75
C ASP A 440 33.52 -4.59 -5.17
N TYR A 441 32.86 -3.43 -5.08
CA TYR A 441 31.46 -3.29 -5.48
C TYR A 441 31.35 -2.58 -6.82
N GLN A 442 30.33 -2.99 -7.61
CA GLN A 442 29.99 -2.32 -8.87
C GLN A 442 29.07 -1.15 -8.59
N MET A 443 29.61 0.07 -8.69
CA MET A 443 28.81 1.30 -8.71
C MET A 443 28.19 1.51 -10.09
N GLY A 444 27.09 2.24 -10.16
CA GLY A 444 26.43 2.47 -11.45
C GLY A 444 25.20 3.38 -11.36
N PRO A 445 24.49 3.53 -12.47
CA PRO A 445 23.24 4.31 -12.53
C PRO A 445 22.14 3.68 -11.65
N LEU A 446 20.99 4.36 -11.54
CA LEU A 446 19.85 3.90 -10.77
C LEU A 446 19.44 2.45 -11.08
N PHE A 447 19.38 2.06 -12.35
CA PHE A 447 19.10 0.70 -12.78
C PHE A 447 20.40 -0.09 -13.07
N ASN A 448 21.36 -0.01 -12.13
CA ASN A 448 22.57 -0.81 -12.16
C ASN A 448 22.20 -2.29 -11.93
N PRO A 449 22.37 -3.19 -12.91
CA PRO A 449 21.84 -4.55 -12.77
C PRO A 449 22.59 -5.34 -11.68
N PRO A 450 21.90 -6.25 -10.98
CA PRO A 450 22.54 -7.22 -10.11
C PRO A 450 23.62 -8.01 -10.85
N ILE A 451 24.62 -8.50 -10.12
CA ILE A 451 25.69 -9.36 -10.65
C ILE A 451 25.81 -10.64 -9.83
N HIS A 452 26.24 -11.71 -10.45
CA HIS A 452 26.41 -13.01 -9.79
C HIS A 452 27.85 -13.26 -9.32
N ALA A 453 28.04 -14.16 -8.38
CA ALA A 453 29.36 -14.62 -7.99
C ALA A 453 30.11 -15.23 -9.17
N GLY A 454 31.39 -14.91 -9.31
CA GLY A 454 32.20 -15.39 -10.43
C GLY A 454 31.94 -14.68 -11.78
N ASN A 455 31.30 -13.51 -11.75
CA ASN A 455 31.09 -12.66 -12.94
C ASN A 455 32.41 -12.17 -13.55
N SER A 456 32.36 -11.71 -14.81
CA SER A 456 33.55 -11.28 -15.58
C SER A 456 34.16 -9.96 -15.10
N THR A 457 33.46 -9.18 -14.28
CA THR A 457 33.94 -7.88 -13.78
C THR A 457 34.89 -8.03 -12.59
N GLY A 458 34.91 -9.18 -11.92
CA GLY A 458 35.65 -9.41 -10.68
C GLY A 458 35.10 -8.69 -9.45
N LYS A 459 33.89 -8.08 -9.57
CA LYS A 459 33.22 -7.41 -8.44
C LYS A 459 32.42 -8.40 -7.61
N PHE A 460 32.31 -8.09 -6.32
CA PHE A 460 31.58 -8.94 -5.35
C PHE A 460 30.04 -8.82 -5.51
N ALA A 461 29.55 -7.59 -5.64
CA ALA A 461 28.12 -7.30 -5.80
C ALA A 461 27.92 -5.97 -6.52
N ALA A 462 26.76 -5.77 -7.13
CA ALA A 462 26.31 -4.47 -7.59
C ALA A 462 25.75 -3.65 -6.43
N MET A 463 26.04 -2.36 -6.43
CA MET A 463 25.39 -1.43 -5.51
C MET A 463 24.09 -0.96 -6.11
N ASN A 464 23.05 -1.06 -5.32
CA ASN A 464 21.75 -0.49 -5.61
C ASN A 464 21.47 0.63 -4.58
N CYS A 465 20.94 1.75 -5.04
CA CYS A 465 20.56 2.87 -4.18
C CYS A 465 19.04 3.02 -4.21
N PRO A 466 18.30 2.20 -3.45
CA PRO A 466 16.90 2.47 -3.25
C PRO A 466 16.79 3.76 -2.43
N GLY A 467 16.11 4.78 -2.95
CA GLY A 467 15.77 5.97 -2.18
C GLY A 467 15.08 5.58 -0.89
N GLY A 468 15.40 6.26 0.20
CA GLY A 468 15.04 5.92 1.58
C GLY A 468 13.56 5.77 1.94
N GLY A 469 12.79 5.15 1.09
CA GLY A 469 11.36 4.91 1.25
C GLY A 469 10.99 3.46 1.56
N GLY A 470 11.94 2.62 1.93
CA GLY A 470 11.68 1.21 2.23
C GLY A 470 11.53 0.92 3.70
#